data_c1d559281a097043fe13dbce51a13461
#
_entry.id   c1d559281a097043fe13dbce51a13461
#
_cell.length_a   1.000
_cell.length_b   1.000
_cell.length_c   1.000
_cell.angle_alpha   90.00
_cell.angle_beta   90.00
_cell.angle_gamma   90.00
#
_symmetry.space_group_name_H-M   'P 1'
#
loop_
_entity.id
_entity.type
_entity.pdbx_description
1 polymer ?
#
loop_
_entity_poly.entity_id
_entity_poly.type
_entity_poly.pdbx_seq_one_letter_code
_entity_poly.pdbx_strand_id
1 'polypeptide(L)'
;FGHGGLLAISILYFVLFIIVGNFFWKKDKKTPGGLLYVCAVSVIPLLVWAFECLVGIMPKELDTYNDFHIFIRQGWIMMELATISVGCIFLKYRKFPLLTLPICYSGWYLSMDIVPLCLGQAIEPTWGMRNFATVVFALLMLGYALKLDNKKQGTEDYSHWLYIFGATMLWGVIISILAQFELDNEFAYFLTAIINLAYMFISILLKRKIFMVW
;
A
#
# COMPACT_ATOMS: atom_id res chain seq x y z
N PHE A 1 0.00 11.99 -25.72
CA PHE A 1 -0.09 12.95 -24.61
C PHE A 1 1.26 13.01 -23.93
N GLY A 2 1.93 14.19 -23.97
CA GLY A 2 3.18 14.37 -23.22
C GLY A 2 2.95 14.43 -21.70
N HIS A 3 4.03 14.46 -20.90
CA HIS A 3 3.93 14.50 -19.44
C HIS A 3 3.06 15.65 -18.90
N GLY A 4 3.02 16.79 -19.63
CA GLY A 4 2.11 17.91 -19.30
C GLY A 4 0.64 17.57 -19.44
N GLY A 5 0.27 16.82 -20.48
CA GLY A 5 -1.09 16.32 -20.66
C GLY A 5 -1.50 15.33 -19.57
N LEU A 6 -0.57 14.44 -19.18
CA LEU A 6 -0.81 13.49 -18.11
C LEU A 6 -1.01 14.19 -16.76
N LEU A 7 -0.20 15.21 -16.46
CA LEU A 7 -0.36 16.01 -15.25
C LEU A 7 -1.71 16.72 -15.22
N ALA A 8 -2.10 17.35 -16.33
CA ALA A 8 -3.39 18.05 -16.41
C ALA A 8 -4.57 17.11 -16.21
N ILE A 9 -4.53 15.91 -16.82
CA ILE A 9 -5.56 14.89 -16.65
C ILE A 9 -5.60 14.38 -15.20
N SER A 10 -4.45 14.14 -14.59
CA SER A 10 -4.37 13.67 -13.19
C SER A 10 -4.95 14.70 -12.22
N ILE A 11 -4.65 15.98 -12.42
CA ILE A 11 -5.23 17.09 -11.64
C ILE A 11 -6.75 17.13 -11.84
N LEU A 12 -7.21 17.02 -13.08
CA LEU A 12 -8.64 17.04 -13.41
C LEU A 12 -9.38 15.91 -12.68
N TYR A 13 -8.89 14.67 -12.74
CA TYR A 13 -9.50 13.54 -12.04
C TYR A 13 -9.44 13.71 -10.51
N PHE A 14 -8.33 14.17 -9.97
CA PHE A 14 -8.21 14.44 -8.55
C PHE A 14 -9.26 15.45 -8.06
N VAL A 15 -9.40 16.58 -8.76
CA VAL A 15 -10.39 17.62 -8.44
C VAL A 15 -11.81 17.10 -8.63
N LEU A 16 -12.07 16.38 -9.72
CA LEU A 16 -13.39 15.79 -10.00
C LEU A 16 -13.82 14.84 -8.88
N PHE A 17 -12.94 13.92 -8.46
CA PHE A 17 -13.22 12.96 -7.39
C PHE A 17 -13.51 13.68 -6.07
N ILE A 18 -12.80 14.76 -5.76
CA ILE A 18 -13.06 15.57 -4.56
C ILE A 18 -14.43 16.27 -4.65
N ILE A 19 -14.74 16.91 -5.79
CA ILE A 19 -16.00 17.64 -5.96
C ILE A 19 -17.18 16.68 -5.85
N VAL A 20 -17.16 15.58 -6.60
CA VAL A 20 -18.23 14.58 -6.61
C VAL A 20 -18.30 13.85 -5.27
N GLY A 21 -17.15 13.53 -4.67
CA GLY A 21 -17.06 12.96 -3.33
C GLY A 21 -17.72 13.86 -2.27
N ASN A 22 -17.44 15.17 -2.30
CA ASN A 22 -18.06 16.15 -1.41
C ASN A 22 -19.58 16.25 -1.63
N PHE A 23 -20.04 16.17 -2.88
CA PHE A 23 -21.47 16.18 -3.20
C PHE A 23 -22.20 14.99 -2.56
N PHE A 24 -21.68 13.77 -2.71
CA PHE A 24 -22.26 12.59 -2.07
C PHE A 24 -22.16 12.64 -0.55
N TRP A 25 -21.04 13.12 -0.02
CA TRP A 25 -20.84 13.26 1.43
C TRP A 25 -21.85 14.22 2.07
N LYS A 26 -22.12 15.36 1.42
CA LYS A 26 -23.14 16.32 1.87
C LYS A 26 -24.56 15.74 1.82
N LYS A 27 -24.84 14.78 0.94
CA LYS A 27 -26.11 14.05 0.85
C LYS A 27 -26.20 12.85 1.80
N ASP A 28 -25.30 12.76 2.77
CA ASP A 28 -25.17 11.65 3.73
C ASP A 28 -24.91 10.26 3.08
N LYS A 29 -24.53 10.23 1.81
CA LYS A 29 -24.10 9.03 1.10
C LYS A 29 -22.61 8.80 1.33
N LYS A 30 -22.25 8.29 2.54
CA LYS A 30 -20.85 8.18 2.98
C LYS A 30 -20.04 7.16 2.17
N THR A 31 -20.65 6.03 1.77
CA THR A 31 -19.95 4.97 1.02
C THR A 31 -19.47 5.44 -0.36
N PRO A 32 -20.36 5.92 -1.28
CA PRO A 32 -19.88 6.40 -2.57
C PRO A 32 -18.98 7.64 -2.45
N GLY A 33 -19.26 8.55 -1.51
CA GLY A 33 -18.40 9.70 -1.24
C GLY A 33 -17.00 9.27 -0.75
N GLY A 34 -16.95 8.31 0.15
CA GLY A 34 -15.68 7.75 0.67
C GLY A 34 -14.86 7.03 -0.40
N LEU A 35 -15.50 6.25 -1.27
CA LEU A 35 -14.85 5.59 -2.40
C LEU A 35 -14.21 6.61 -3.35
N LEU A 36 -14.89 7.72 -3.64
CA LEU A 36 -14.34 8.77 -4.48
C LEU A 36 -13.13 9.46 -3.84
N TYR A 37 -13.09 9.61 -2.51
CA TYR A 37 -11.90 10.09 -1.82
C TYR A 37 -10.75 9.08 -1.90
N VAL A 38 -11.02 7.78 -1.81
CA VAL A 38 -10.00 6.74 -2.03
C VAL A 38 -9.44 6.85 -3.45
N CYS A 39 -10.30 6.99 -4.47
CA CYS A 39 -9.87 7.21 -5.84
C CYS A 39 -9.02 8.49 -5.99
N ALA A 40 -9.42 9.60 -5.33
CA ALA A 40 -8.64 10.83 -5.35
C ALA A 40 -7.23 10.62 -4.78
N VAL A 41 -7.11 9.96 -3.63
CA VAL A 41 -5.79 9.65 -3.02
C VAL A 41 -4.98 8.71 -3.91
N SER A 42 -5.61 7.73 -4.57
CA SER A 42 -4.95 6.78 -5.46
C SER A 42 -4.41 7.41 -6.76
N VAL A 43 -4.88 8.58 -7.15
CA VAL A 43 -4.34 9.35 -8.30
C VAL A 43 -3.08 10.14 -7.94
N ILE A 44 -2.79 10.36 -6.66
CA ILE A 44 -1.63 11.15 -6.21
C ILE A 44 -0.28 10.64 -6.75
N PRO A 45 0.03 9.32 -6.72
CA PRO A 45 1.28 8.82 -7.29
C PRO A 45 1.45 9.22 -8.76
N LEU A 46 0.39 9.10 -9.56
CA LEU A 46 0.42 9.47 -10.98
C LEU A 46 0.64 10.98 -11.18
N LEU A 47 0.03 11.80 -10.33
CA LEU A 47 0.19 13.25 -10.35
C LEU A 47 1.63 13.65 -10.01
N VAL A 48 2.21 13.06 -8.96
CA VAL A 48 3.60 13.33 -8.55
C VAL A 48 4.56 12.86 -9.62
N TRP A 49 4.39 11.65 -10.16
CA TRP A 49 5.23 11.13 -11.25
C TRP A 49 5.20 12.04 -12.48
N ALA A 50 4.01 12.48 -12.92
CA ALA A 50 3.89 13.38 -14.06
C ALA A 50 4.57 14.72 -13.80
N PHE A 51 4.51 15.23 -12.57
CA PHE A 51 5.20 16.45 -12.15
C PHE A 51 6.72 16.26 -12.16
N GLU A 52 7.25 15.18 -11.61
CA GLU A 52 8.69 14.86 -11.59
C GLU A 52 9.27 14.75 -12.99
N CYS A 53 8.53 14.13 -13.92
CA CYS A 53 8.90 14.08 -15.32
C CYS A 53 8.95 15.46 -15.98
N LEU A 54 8.03 16.36 -15.64
CA LEU A 54 8.01 17.73 -16.18
C LEU A 54 9.15 18.60 -15.67
N VAL A 55 9.46 18.48 -14.39
CA VAL A 55 10.56 19.25 -13.75
C VAL A 55 11.93 18.68 -14.11
N GLY A 56 11.96 17.46 -14.71
CA GLY A 56 13.22 16.82 -15.11
C GLY A 56 13.96 16.14 -13.96
N ILE A 57 13.26 15.84 -12.85
CA ILE A 57 13.77 15.01 -11.75
C ILE A 57 13.92 13.57 -12.23
N MET A 58 12.95 13.09 -13.03
CA MET A 58 13.05 11.80 -13.70
C MET A 58 13.87 11.93 -14.99
N PRO A 59 14.87 11.06 -15.20
CA PRO A 59 15.67 11.08 -16.43
C PRO A 59 14.80 10.75 -17.64
N LYS A 60 15.05 11.48 -18.74
CA LYS A 60 14.27 11.35 -19.98
C LYS A 60 14.61 10.08 -20.78
N GLU A 61 15.83 9.60 -20.64
CA GLU A 61 16.36 8.43 -21.36
C GLU A 61 17.14 7.59 -20.34
N LEU A 62 16.78 6.34 -20.23
CA LEU A 62 17.42 5.35 -19.39
C LEU A 62 17.89 4.24 -20.31
N ASP A 63 19.20 4.21 -20.56
CA ASP A 63 19.82 3.28 -21.51
C ASP A 63 19.89 1.84 -20.97
N THR A 64 19.78 1.65 -19.65
CA THR A 64 19.84 0.32 -19.01
C THR A 64 18.82 0.15 -17.89
N TYR A 65 18.32 -1.07 -17.72
CA TYR A 65 17.37 -1.44 -16.67
C TYR A 65 17.91 -1.17 -15.26
N ASN A 66 19.22 -1.28 -15.04
CA ASN A 66 19.85 -1.02 -13.76
C ASN A 66 19.84 0.48 -13.40
N ASP A 67 20.07 1.36 -14.39
CA ASP A 67 20.00 2.82 -14.18
C ASP A 67 18.57 3.26 -13.85
N PHE A 68 17.59 2.60 -14.47
CA PHE A 68 16.17 2.82 -14.21
C PHE A 68 15.80 2.57 -12.73
N HIS A 69 16.31 1.49 -12.13
CA HIS A 69 15.98 1.16 -10.74
C HIS A 69 16.52 2.15 -9.71
N ILE A 70 17.71 2.72 -9.93
CA ILE A 70 18.32 3.65 -8.98
C ILE A 70 17.60 5.01 -8.99
N PHE A 71 17.26 5.53 -10.16
CA PHE A 71 16.57 6.81 -10.30
C PHE A 71 15.09 6.77 -9.94
N ILE A 72 14.38 5.72 -10.33
CA ILE A 72 12.97 5.53 -9.99
C ILE A 72 12.79 5.47 -8.48
N ARG A 73 13.72 4.88 -7.75
CA ARG A 73 13.65 4.75 -6.28
C ARG A 73 13.50 6.11 -5.57
N GLN A 74 14.20 7.14 -6.00
CA GLN A 74 14.10 8.48 -5.40
C GLN A 74 12.74 9.15 -5.72
N GLY A 75 12.25 9.01 -6.94
CA GLY A 75 10.94 9.52 -7.34
C GLY A 75 9.80 8.78 -6.63
N TRP A 76 9.90 7.47 -6.44
CA TRP A 76 8.88 6.69 -5.76
C TRP A 76 8.68 7.11 -4.31
N ILE A 77 9.74 7.42 -3.58
CA ILE A 77 9.64 7.92 -2.20
C ILE A 77 8.80 9.20 -2.14
N MET A 78 8.95 10.12 -3.10
CA MET A 78 8.12 11.32 -3.14
C MET A 78 6.65 11.00 -3.41
N MET A 79 6.37 10.08 -4.34
CA MET A 79 5.01 9.61 -4.62
C MET A 79 4.35 8.98 -3.39
N GLU A 80 5.11 8.14 -2.68
CA GLU A 80 4.63 7.44 -1.48
C GLU A 80 4.36 8.41 -0.33
N LEU A 81 5.31 9.29 -0.03
CA LEU A 81 5.15 10.30 1.02
C LEU A 81 4.01 11.27 0.72
N ALA A 82 3.84 11.68 -0.53
CA ALA A 82 2.72 12.53 -0.94
C ALA A 82 1.39 11.80 -0.76
N THR A 83 1.31 10.52 -1.17
CA THR A 83 0.10 9.70 -1.04
C THR A 83 -0.27 9.47 0.43
N ILE A 84 0.70 9.12 1.27
CA ILE A 84 0.51 8.95 2.71
C ILE A 84 0.03 10.27 3.34
N SER A 85 0.69 11.38 3.02
CA SER A 85 0.38 12.70 3.58
C SER A 85 -1.05 13.13 3.21
N VAL A 86 -1.41 13.06 1.93
CA VAL A 86 -2.76 13.41 1.45
C VAL A 86 -3.79 12.44 2.02
N GLY A 87 -3.50 11.13 2.03
CA GLY A 87 -4.37 10.11 2.62
C GLY A 87 -4.65 10.37 4.11
N CYS A 88 -3.63 10.70 4.90
CA CYS A 88 -3.79 11.06 6.31
C CYS A 88 -4.61 12.34 6.51
N ILE A 89 -4.43 13.35 5.65
CA ILE A 89 -5.25 14.56 5.67
C ILE A 89 -6.72 14.19 5.42
N PHE A 90 -7.01 13.42 4.36
CA PHE A 90 -8.37 12.98 4.09
C PHE A 90 -8.95 12.13 5.21
N LEU A 91 -8.17 11.22 5.80
CA LEU A 91 -8.61 10.38 6.91
C LEU A 91 -8.98 11.20 8.15
N LYS A 92 -8.25 12.29 8.41
CA LYS A 92 -8.54 13.22 9.51
C LYS A 92 -9.88 13.95 9.33
N TYR A 93 -10.18 14.40 8.10
CA TYR A 93 -11.39 15.18 7.81
C TYR A 93 -12.59 14.30 7.43
N ARG A 94 -12.34 13.14 6.82
CA ARG A 94 -13.36 12.23 6.31
C ARG A 94 -13.13 10.85 6.93
N LYS A 95 -13.75 10.58 8.07
CA LYS A 95 -13.62 9.32 8.82
C LYS A 95 -14.15 8.13 8.02
N PHE A 96 -13.43 7.73 6.97
CA PHE A 96 -13.78 6.62 6.09
C PHE A 96 -12.67 5.56 6.13
N PRO A 97 -12.93 4.36 6.72
CA PRO A 97 -11.89 3.37 7.00
C PRO A 97 -11.11 2.90 5.77
N LEU A 98 -11.74 2.81 4.60
CA LEU A 98 -11.08 2.36 3.36
C LEU A 98 -9.96 3.31 2.88
N LEU A 99 -9.93 4.56 3.35
CA LEU A 99 -8.81 5.49 3.09
C LEU A 99 -7.47 4.98 3.65
N THR A 100 -7.49 4.04 4.60
CA THR A 100 -6.27 3.38 5.08
C THR A 100 -5.60 2.54 3.99
N LEU A 101 -6.35 2.06 2.97
CA LEU A 101 -5.83 1.21 1.91
C LEU A 101 -4.70 1.88 1.10
N PRO A 102 -4.88 3.05 0.46
CA PRO A 102 -3.78 3.71 -0.26
C PRO A 102 -2.63 4.13 0.68
N ILE A 103 -2.92 4.49 1.93
CA ILE A 103 -1.90 4.83 2.93
C ILE A 103 -1.03 3.62 3.24
N CYS A 104 -1.64 2.47 3.51
CA CYS A 104 -0.94 1.24 3.84
C CYS A 104 -0.16 0.69 2.66
N TYR A 105 -0.73 0.77 1.46
CA TYR A 105 -0.07 0.34 0.23
C TYR A 105 1.20 1.17 -0.03
N SER A 106 1.10 2.51 0.03
CA SER A 106 2.25 3.40 -0.11
C SER A 106 3.26 3.23 1.03
N GLY A 107 2.81 3.01 2.26
CA GLY A 107 3.70 2.72 3.39
C GLY A 107 4.48 1.42 3.23
N TRP A 108 3.87 0.40 2.63
CA TRP A 108 4.54 -0.84 2.30
C TRP A 108 5.65 -0.63 1.26
N TYR A 109 5.37 0.05 0.14
CA TYR A 109 6.40 0.37 -0.85
C TYR A 109 7.52 1.19 -0.22
N LEU A 110 7.18 2.22 0.55
CA LEU A 110 8.15 3.03 1.29
C LEU A 110 9.05 2.19 2.19
N SER A 111 8.51 1.16 2.87
CA SER A 111 9.31 0.27 3.70
C SER A 111 10.35 -0.52 2.89
N MET A 112 10.02 -0.91 1.65
CA MET A 112 10.95 -1.60 0.75
C MET A 112 12.02 -0.65 0.17
N ASP A 113 11.69 0.63 -0.01
CA ASP A 113 12.60 1.62 -0.56
C ASP A 113 13.55 2.20 0.50
N ILE A 114 13.15 2.22 1.76
CA ILE A 114 14.00 2.62 2.89
C ILE A 114 15.17 1.64 3.09
N VAL A 115 14.99 0.34 2.85
CA VAL A 115 16.06 -0.66 3.04
C VAL A 115 17.30 -0.36 2.19
N PRO A 116 17.20 -0.10 0.89
CA PRO A 116 18.34 0.31 0.08
C PRO A 116 19.01 1.61 0.54
N LEU A 117 18.21 2.57 1.02
CA LEU A 117 18.73 3.83 1.56
C LEU A 117 19.57 3.61 2.83
N CYS A 118 19.14 2.70 3.71
CA CYS A 118 19.87 2.37 4.93
C CYS A 118 21.16 1.60 4.65
N LEU A 119 21.23 0.84 3.56
CA LEU A 119 22.38 0.01 3.19
C LEU A 119 23.40 0.73 2.30
N GLY A 120 23.15 1.97 1.92
CA GLY A 120 23.93 2.72 0.95
C GLY A 120 23.59 2.32 -0.50
N GLN A 121 23.67 3.28 -1.42
CA GLN A 121 23.22 3.11 -2.82
C GLN A 121 23.99 2.05 -3.64
N ALA A 122 25.10 1.52 -3.09
CA ALA A 122 25.97 0.56 -3.77
C ALA A 122 25.47 -0.90 -3.70
N ILE A 123 24.47 -1.20 -2.87
CA ILE A 123 24.00 -2.57 -2.67
C ILE A 123 22.57 -2.68 -3.21
N GLU A 124 22.39 -3.48 -4.28
CA GLU A 124 21.05 -3.84 -4.72
C GLU A 124 20.38 -4.73 -3.65
N PRO A 125 19.17 -4.34 -3.17
CA PRO A 125 18.48 -5.13 -2.17
C PRO A 125 18.07 -6.48 -2.76
N THR A 126 18.52 -7.54 -2.12
CA THR A 126 18.09 -8.90 -2.45
C THR A 126 16.60 -9.08 -2.16
N TRP A 127 15.96 -10.05 -2.83
CA TRP A 127 14.57 -10.42 -2.53
C TRP A 127 14.35 -10.74 -1.06
N GLY A 128 15.35 -11.37 -0.39
CA GLY A 128 15.30 -11.64 1.05
C GLY A 128 15.18 -10.37 1.90
N MET A 129 15.91 -9.30 1.56
CA MET A 129 15.82 -8.02 2.27
C MET A 129 14.46 -7.36 2.10
N ARG A 130 13.90 -7.39 0.89
CA ARG A 130 12.55 -6.87 0.61
C ARG A 130 11.48 -7.65 1.37
N ASN A 131 11.58 -8.98 1.38
CA ASN A 131 10.70 -9.85 2.14
C ASN A 131 10.79 -9.55 3.64
N PHE A 132 12.00 -9.36 4.19
CA PHE A 132 12.20 -8.98 5.58
C PHE A 132 11.54 -7.64 5.92
N ALA A 133 11.75 -6.60 5.10
CA ALA A 133 11.10 -5.30 5.28
C ALA A 133 9.57 -5.43 5.27
N THR A 134 9.03 -6.23 4.34
CA THR A 134 7.59 -6.49 4.25
C THR A 134 7.05 -7.19 5.49
N VAL A 135 7.76 -8.20 6.02
CA VAL A 135 7.36 -8.89 7.27
C VAL A 135 7.32 -7.91 8.43
N VAL A 136 8.38 -7.11 8.63
CA VAL A 136 8.43 -6.12 9.71
C VAL A 136 7.27 -5.14 9.59
N PHE A 137 7.03 -4.60 8.41
CA PHE A 137 5.94 -3.66 8.16
C PHE A 137 4.57 -4.30 8.41
N ALA A 138 4.34 -5.53 7.93
CA ALA A 138 3.10 -6.26 8.14
C ALA A 138 2.83 -6.53 9.63
N LEU A 139 3.87 -6.92 10.38
CA LEU A 139 3.74 -7.13 11.84
C LEU A 139 3.42 -5.82 12.58
N LEU A 140 4.04 -4.70 12.20
CA LEU A 140 3.70 -3.39 12.75
C LEU A 140 2.25 -3.01 12.46
N MET A 141 1.78 -3.27 11.23
CA MET A 141 0.39 -3.03 10.85
C MET A 141 -0.60 -3.88 11.66
N LEU A 142 -0.33 -5.17 11.80
CA LEU A 142 -1.17 -6.08 12.60
C LEU A 142 -1.15 -5.69 14.08
N GLY A 143 0.01 -5.33 14.62
CA GLY A 143 0.14 -4.83 15.98
C GLY A 143 -0.65 -3.54 16.20
N TYR A 144 -0.64 -2.62 15.23
CA TYR A 144 -1.44 -1.40 15.29
C TYR A 144 -2.94 -1.69 15.19
N ALA A 145 -3.34 -2.64 14.32
CA ALA A 145 -4.72 -3.09 14.23
C ALA A 145 -5.24 -3.66 15.55
N LEU A 146 -4.45 -4.52 16.23
CA LEU A 146 -4.76 -5.04 17.56
C LEU A 146 -4.91 -3.93 18.60
N LYS A 147 -4.02 -2.93 18.56
CA LYS A 147 -4.11 -1.76 19.45
C LYS A 147 -5.39 -0.96 19.24
N LEU A 148 -5.83 -0.78 17.99
CA LEU A 148 -7.08 -0.10 17.67
C LEU A 148 -8.30 -0.90 18.14
N ASP A 149 -8.28 -2.22 17.94
CA ASP A 149 -9.35 -3.11 18.40
C ASP A 149 -9.53 -3.07 19.92
N ASN A 150 -8.43 -3.10 20.66
CA ASN A 150 -8.46 -3.05 22.13
C ASN A 150 -8.99 -1.71 22.65
N LYS A 151 -8.83 -0.62 21.90
CA LYS A 151 -9.32 0.70 22.31
C LYS A 151 -10.81 0.90 22.12
N LYS A 152 -11.48 0.10 21.26
CA LYS A 152 -12.92 0.16 20.93
C LYS A 152 -13.50 1.57 20.89
N GLN A 153 -12.80 2.52 20.30
CA GLN A 153 -13.23 3.90 20.23
C GLN A 153 -13.82 4.22 18.84
N GLY A 154 -15.13 4.27 18.75
CA GLY A 154 -15.86 4.75 17.59
C GLY A 154 -16.65 3.68 16.83
N THR A 155 -17.53 4.14 15.95
CA THR A 155 -18.40 3.31 15.09
C THR A 155 -17.67 2.78 13.85
N GLU A 156 -16.49 3.31 13.54
CA GLU A 156 -15.75 3.03 12.32
C GLU A 156 -14.67 1.98 12.57
N ASP A 157 -14.70 0.90 11.81
CA ASP A 157 -13.77 -0.22 11.95
C ASP A 157 -12.51 -0.03 11.06
N TYR A 158 -11.57 0.79 11.53
CA TYR A 158 -10.28 0.96 10.86
C TYR A 158 -9.40 -0.28 10.96
N SER A 159 -9.52 -1.05 12.04
CA SER A 159 -8.72 -2.25 12.27
C SER A 159 -8.97 -3.32 11.22
N HIS A 160 -10.19 -3.39 10.66
CA HIS A 160 -10.56 -4.33 9.61
C HIS A 160 -9.61 -4.25 8.40
N TRP A 161 -9.41 -3.06 7.86
CA TRP A 161 -8.55 -2.86 6.68
C TRP A 161 -7.07 -3.09 6.98
N LEU A 162 -6.62 -2.71 8.18
CA LEU A 162 -5.25 -2.97 8.61
C LEU A 162 -4.96 -4.46 8.75
N TYR A 163 -5.92 -5.24 9.25
CA TYR A 163 -5.81 -6.71 9.31
C TYR A 163 -5.76 -7.32 7.91
N ILE A 164 -6.68 -6.92 7.01
CA ILE A 164 -6.66 -7.41 5.63
C ILE A 164 -5.28 -7.16 5.02
N PHE A 165 -4.79 -5.93 5.10
CA PHE A 165 -3.55 -5.55 4.46
C PHE A 165 -2.34 -6.26 5.06
N GLY A 166 -2.23 -6.28 6.39
CA GLY A 166 -1.13 -6.96 7.10
C GLY A 166 -1.14 -8.47 6.86
N ALA A 167 -2.31 -9.12 6.86
CA ALA A 167 -2.45 -10.54 6.58
C ALA A 167 -2.05 -10.86 5.13
N THR A 168 -2.52 -10.07 4.14
CA THR A 168 -2.16 -10.24 2.74
C THR A 168 -0.67 -10.14 2.51
N MET A 169 -0.01 -9.17 3.13
CA MET A 169 1.44 -8.99 3.02
C MET A 169 2.21 -10.19 3.58
N LEU A 170 1.86 -10.65 4.80
CA LEU A 170 2.51 -11.82 5.38
C LEU A 170 2.30 -13.06 4.52
N TRP A 171 1.08 -13.28 4.04
CA TRP A 171 0.78 -14.38 3.15
C TRP A 171 1.61 -14.31 1.86
N GLY A 172 1.67 -13.14 1.22
CA GLY A 172 2.45 -12.92 0.00
C GLY A 172 3.94 -13.17 0.19
N VAL A 173 4.52 -12.76 1.34
CA VAL A 173 5.93 -13.06 1.66
C VAL A 173 6.16 -14.54 1.86
N ILE A 174 5.27 -15.25 2.55
CA ILE A 174 5.40 -16.69 2.76
C ILE A 174 5.41 -17.42 1.41
N ILE A 175 4.47 -17.09 0.52
CA ILE A 175 4.42 -17.66 -0.83
C ILE A 175 5.69 -17.31 -1.62
N SER A 176 6.18 -16.05 -1.53
CA SER A 176 7.44 -15.66 -2.17
C SER A 176 8.64 -16.44 -1.68
N ILE A 177 8.71 -16.73 -0.38
CA ILE A 177 9.77 -17.54 0.21
C ILE A 177 9.65 -18.99 -0.26
N LEU A 178 8.46 -19.58 -0.23
CA LEU A 178 8.24 -20.95 -0.70
C LEU A 178 8.61 -21.12 -2.18
N ALA A 179 8.33 -20.13 -3.02
CA ALA A 179 8.68 -20.14 -4.43
C ALA A 179 10.21 -20.09 -4.67
N GLN A 180 10.99 -19.56 -3.74
CA GLN A 180 12.45 -19.48 -3.84
C GLN A 180 13.15 -20.78 -3.45
N PHE A 181 12.48 -21.66 -2.70
CA PHE A 181 13.06 -22.91 -2.21
C PHE A 181 12.88 -24.03 -3.23
N GLU A 182 12.95 -23.95 -4.48
CA GLU A 182 12.90 -25.04 -5.49
C GLU A 182 12.29 -26.37 -4.97
N LEU A 183 11.29 -26.27 -4.08
CA LEU A 183 10.63 -27.42 -3.48
C LEU A 183 9.80 -28.13 -4.55
N ASP A 184 9.73 -29.46 -4.45
CA ASP A 184 8.75 -30.21 -5.24
C ASP A 184 7.37 -29.55 -5.10
N ASN A 185 6.70 -29.32 -6.23
CA ASN A 185 5.43 -28.58 -6.26
C ASN A 185 4.41 -29.14 -5.25
N GLU A 186 4.36 -30.44 -5.04
CA GLU A 186 3.46 -31.09 -4.09
C GLU A 186 3.74 -30.69 -2.64
N PHE A 187 5.02 -30.63 -2.26
CA PHE A 187 5.42 -30.22 -0.92
C PHE A 187 5.17 -28.73 -0.67
N ALA A 188 5.37 -27.87 -1.65
CA ALA A 188 5.05 -26.46 -1.58
C ALA A 188 3.54 -26.24 -1.40
N TYR A 189 2.70 -26.98 -2.11
CA TYR A 189 1.24 -26.94 -1.94
C TYR A 189 0.81 -27.42 -0.55
N PHE A 190 1.44 -28.48 -0.03
CA PHE A 190 1.17 -28.98 1.32
C PHE A 190 1.49 -27.93 2.40
N LEU A 191 2.67 -27.27 2.29
CA LEU A 191 3.04 -26.20 3.20
C LEU A 191 2.08 -25.01 3.11
N THR A 192 1.66 -24.63 1.90
CA THR A 192 0.68 -23.56 1.69
C THR A 192 -0.67 -23.92 2.36
N ALA A 193 -1.10 -25.17 2.27
CA ALA A 193 -2.31 -25.62 2.95
C ALA A 193 -2.19 -25.51 4.48
N ILE A 194 -1.06 -25.89 5.07
CA ILE A 194 -0.81 -25.73 6.51
C ILE A 194 -0.86 -24.27 6.93
N ILE A 195 -0.27 -23.38 6.15
CA ILE A 195 -0.27 -21.94 6.41
C ILE A 195 -1.69 -21.39 6.37
N ASN A 196 -2.48 -21.77 5.37
CA ASN A 196 -3.88 -21.36 5.28
C ASN A 196 -4.72 -21.86 6.47
N LEU A 197 -4.47 -23.10 6.94
CA LEU A 197 -5.10 -23.60 8.17
C LEU A 197 -4.69 -22.78 9.40
N ALA A 198 -3.43 -22.37 9.50
CA ALA A 198 -2.96 -21.50 10.57
C ALA A 198 -3.66 -20.12 10.53
N TYR A 199 -3.86 -19.55 9.34
CA TYR A 199 -4.63 -18.31 9.16
C TYR A 199 -6.10 -18.48 9.60
N MET A 200 -6.73 -19.58 9.25
CA MET A 200 -8.09 -19.89 9.72
C MET A 200 -8.14 -19.98 11.25
N PHE A 201 -7.16 -20.63 11.87
CA PHE A 201 -7.07 -20.73 13.34
C PHE A 201 -6.88 -19.35 14.00
N ILE A 202 -6.01 -18.51 13.45
CA ILE A 202 -5.82 -17.12 13.90
C ILE A 202 -7.12 -16.33 13.76
N SER A 203 -7.90 -16.55 12.69
CA SER A 203 -9.22 -15.94 12.50
C SER A 203 -10.18 -16.24 13.65
N ILE A 204 -10.20 -17.49 14.09
CA ILE A 204 -11.04 -17.93 15.22
C ILE A 204 -10.57 -17.26 16.52
N LEU A 205 -9.26 -17.24 16.79
CA LEU A 205 -8.69 -16.63 17.99
C LEU A 205 -8.97 -15.12 18.06
N LEU A 206 -8.81 -14.42 16.96
CA LEU A 206 -9.04 -12.97 16.89
C LEU A 206 -10.52 -12.62 16.73
N LYS A 207 -11.41 -13.62 16.54
CA LYS A 207 -12.82 -13.42 16.21
C LYS A 207 -13.03 -12.51 15.00
N ARG A 208 -12.09 -12.53 14.03
CA ARG A 208 -12.10 -11.73 12.82
C ARG A 208 -12.13 -12.62 11.59
N LYS A 209 -13.26 -12.62 10.87
CA LYS A 209 -13.47 -13.44 9.66
C LYS A 209 -12.48 -13.16 8.51
N ILE A 210 -11.72 -12.08 8.59
CA ILE A 210 -10.79 -11.62 7.57
C ILE A 210 -9.74 -12.69 7.23
N PHE A 211 -9.19 -13.35 8.25
CA PHE A 211 -8.15 -14.38 8.06
C PHE A 211 -8.68 -15.70 7.50
N MET A 212 -10.00 -15.83 7.26
CA MET A 212 -10.59 -17.00 6.63
C MET A 212 -10.61 -16.93 5.09
N VAL A 213 -10.25 -15.79 4.53
CA VAL A 213 -10.38 -15.52 3.08
C VAL A 213 -9.14 -15.97 2.30
N TRP A 214 -8.03 -16.22 2.98
CA TRP A 214 -6.73 -16.64 2.42
C TRP A 214 -6.55 -18.14 2.61
#